data_6afb82c820083a83a16b5704a11ca2ba
#
_entry.id   6afb82c820083a83a16b5704a11ca2ba
#
_cell.length_a   1.000
_cell.length_b   1.000
_cell.length_c   1.000
_cell.angle_alpha   90.00
_cell.angle_beta   90.00
_cell.angle_gamma   90.00
#
_symmetry.space_group_name_H-M   'P 1'
#
loop_
_entity.id
_entity.type
_entity.pdbx_description
1 polymer ?
#
loop_
_entity_poly.entity_id
_entity_poly.type
_entity_poly.pdbx_seq_one_letter_code
_entity_poly.pdbx_strand_id
1 'polypeptide(L)'
;MKKIILLTIVLTFMSLHVYGQLKFEEKDKIFDGKTFTNWVVPENNIWWKIDSKGILSAISDSTKTGSTLWSEEKYNDFAIRLEFKMIDGIVDSGIFMRGESSENVQIQIGISGSLKRDMTASPYVPKKGYPIEALKDHTDLLKQKDWNSLEVHAIANHYYVWLNGLAVLDYSLKNANLIGPVGLQLHPGKTMNIQFKNMFLKTL
;
A
#
# COMPACT_ATOMS: atom_id res chain seq x y z
N MET A 1 -59.81 -7.45 -31.51
CA MET A 1 -58.98 -6.43 -30.85
C MET A 1 -57.73 -7.09 -30.28
N LYS A 2 -56.56 -6.97 -30.93
CA LYS A 2 -55.28 -7.52 -30.44
C LYS A 2 -54.62 -6.48 -29.53
N LYS A 3 -54.43 -6.82 -28.24
CA LYS A 3 -53.68 -6.00 -27.29
C LYS A 3 -52.17 -6.18 -27.57
N ILE A 4 -51.51 -5.10 -27.97
CA ILE A 4 -50.06 -5.04 -28.09
C ILE A 4 -49.52 -4.73 -26.70
N ILE A 5 -48.81 -5.67 -26.09
CA ILE A 5 -48.05 -5.45 -24.84
C ILE A 5 -46.71 -4.87 -25.23
N LEU A 6 -46.52 -3.59 -24.89
CA LEU A 6 -45.23 -2.90 -25.07
C LEU A 6 -44.30 -3.29 -23.92
N LEU A 7 -43.33 -4.15 -24.17
CA LEU A 7 -42.33 -4.56 -23.18
C LEU A 7 -41.23 -3.49 -23.16
N THR A 8 -41.24 -2.62 -22.15
CA THR A 8 -40.20 -1.61 -21.96
C THR A 8 -38.98 -2.30 -21.31
N ILE A 9 -37.93 -2.54 -22.09
CA ILE A 9 -36.65 -3.02 -21.57
C ILE A 9 -35.93 -1.82 -20.96
N VAL A 10 -35.87 -1.76 -19.63
CA VAL A 10 -35.02 -0.82 -18.90
C VAL A 10 -33.60 -1.37 -18.94
N LEU A 11 -32.76 -0.87 -19.84
CA LEU A 11 -31.32 -1.10 -19.80
C LEU A 11 -30.72 -0.28 -18.65
N THR A 12 -30.49 -0.90 -17.50
CA THR A 12 -29.63 -0.35 -16.46
C THR A 12 -28.18 -0.43 -16.94
N PHE A 13 -27.66 0.70 -17.40
CA PHE A 13 -26.22 0.84 -17.60
C PHE A 13 -25.53 0.78 -16.21
N MET A 14 -25.02 -0.38 -15.81
CA MET A 14 -24.01 -0.44 -14.77
C MET A 14 -22.74 0.17 -15.37
N SER A 15 -22.45 1.43 -14.99
CA SER A 15 -21.15 2.02 -15.29
C SER A 15 -20.09 1.23 -14.52
N LEU A 16 -19.38 0.34 -15.20
CA LEU A 16 -18.14 -0.23 -14.71
C LEU A 16 -17.13 0.92 -14.60
N HIS A 17 -16.97 1.45 -13.38
CA HIS A 17 -15.88 2.37 -13.11
C HIS A 17 -14.59 1.52 -13.11
N VAL A 18 -13.93 1.47 -14.26
CA VAL A 18 -12.57 0.92 -14.35
C VAL A 18 -11.67 1.97 -13.73
N TYR A 19 -11.33 1.79 -12.46
CA TYR A 19 -10.30 2.60 -11.82
C TYR A 19 -8.95 2.25 -12.48
N GLY A 20 -8.38 3.22 -13.21
CA GLY A 20 -7.03 3.14 -13.74
C GLY A 20 -6.04 3.81 -12.79
N GLN A 21 -4.74 3.60 -13.03
CA GLN A 21 -3.70 4.34 -12.32
C GLN A 21 -3.87 5.85 -12.51
N LEU A 22 -3.55 6.60 -11.44
CA LEU A 22 -3.67 8.05 -11.46
C LEU A 22 -2.39 8.73 -11.97
N LYS A 23 -2.56 9.90 -12.55
CA LYS A 23 -1.46 10.82 -12.79
C LYS A 23 -1.17 11.58 -11.50
N PHE A 24 0.04 11.41 -10.95
CA PHE A 24 0.55 12.20 -9.84
C PHE A 24 1.38 13.37 -10.36
N GLU A 25 1.34 14.48 -9.64
CA GLU A 25 2.06 15.70 -9.94
C GLU A 25 3.07 16.01 -8.80
N GLU A 26 3.98 16.96 -8.99
CA GLU A 26 5.00 17.29 -7.98
C GLU A 26 4.37 17.78 -6.66
N LYS A 27 3.21 18.45 -6.71
CA LYS A 27 2.46 18.88 -5.51
C LYS A 27 1.92 17.72 -4.67
N ASP A 28 1.75 16.52 -5.27
CA ASP A 28 1.27 15.31 -4.59
C ASP A 28 2.42 14.56 -3.88
N LYS A 29 3.66 15.07 -3.97
CA LYS A 29 4.84 14.45 -3.38
C LYS A 29 4.81 14.56 -1.86
N ILE A 30 4.75 13.42 -1.17
CA ILE A 30 4.72 13.35 0.29
C ILE A 30 6.13 13.15 0.91
N PHE A 31 7.13 12.78 0.10
CA PHE A 31 8.51 12.61 0.52
C PHE A 31 9.46 13.35 -0.42
N ASP A 32 10.20 14.31 0.10
CA ASP A 32 11.08 15.21 -0.66
C ASP A 32 12.46 14.61 -0.99
N GLY A 33 12.79 13.45 -0.40
CA GLY A 33 14.09 12.81 -0.52
C GLY A 33 15.23 13.49 0.26
N LYS A 34 14.93 14.45 1.12
CA LYS A 34 15.93 15.24 1.87
C LYS A 34 15.65 15.23 3.37
N THR A 35 14.40 15.33 3.75
CA THR A 35 13.95 15.47 5.12
C THR A 35 12.83 14.50 5.45
N PHE A 36 12.49 14.42 6.72
CA PHE A 36 11.28 13.72 7.20
C PHE A 36 10.08 14.66 7.33
N THR A 37 10.07 15.81 6.65
CA THR A 37 8.89 16.69 6.59
C THR A 37 7.68 15.87 6.14
N ASN A 38 6.53 16.07 6.79
CA ASN A 38 5.28 15.31 6.66
C ASN A 38 5.29 13.91 7.29
N TRP A 39 6.38 13.52 7.99
CA TRP A 39 6.51 12.21 8.62
C TRP A 39 6.82 12.33 10.10
N VAL A 40 6.13 11.54 10.93
CA VAL A 40 6.39 11.41 12.36
C VAL A 40 7.55 10.45 12.56
N VAL A 41 8.73 11.02 12.78
CA VAL A 41 9.94 10.22 13.04
C VAL A 41 9.87 9.64 14.44
N PRO A 42 10.08 8.31 14.62
CA PRO A 42 10.11 7.71 15.94
C PRO A 42 11.15 8.36 16.86
N GLU A 43 10.82 8.52 18.13
CA GLU A 43 11.79 8.94 19.12
C GLU A 43 12.98 7.95 19.14
N ASN A 44 14.21 8.45 19.20
CA ASN A 44 15.43 7.66 19.10
C ASN A 44 15.55 6.85 17.79
N ASN A 45 15.15 7.46 16.67
CA ASN A 45 15.18 6.83 15.34
C ASN A 45 16.58 6.31 14.97
N ILE A 46 16.70 4.99 14.85
CA ILE A 46 17.91 4.28 14.37
C ILE A 46 17.62 3.49 13.08
N TRP A 47 16.36 3.37 12.70
CA TRP A 47 15.87 2.51 11.61
C TRP A 47 15.75 3.24 10.27
N TRP A 48 15.25 4.49 10.30
CA TRP A 48 14.92 5.27 9.11
C TRP A 48 16.04 6.22 8.76
N LYS A 49 16.57 6.11 7.53
CA LYS A 49 17.70 6.92 7.05
C LYS A 49 17.45 7.40 5.63
N ILE A 50 17.79 8.64 5.35
CA ILE A 50 17.76 9.22 4.01
C ILE A 50 19.21 9.35 3.53
N ASP A 51 19.52 8.81 2.36
CA ASP A 51 20.85 8.92 1.76
C ASP A 51 20.99 10.19 0.88
N SER A 52 22.22 10.43 0.41
CA SER A 52 22.52 11.60 -0.45
C SER A 52 21.85 11.55 -1.83
N LYS A 53 21.25 10.41 -2.22
CA LYS A 53 20.50 10.25 -3.47
C LYS A 53 18.98 10.42 -3.25
N GLY A 54 18.57 10.73 -2.04
CA GLY A 54 17.15 10.92 -1.68
C GLY A 54 16.39 9.60 -1.50
N ILE A 55 17.10 8.51 -1.18
CA ILE A 55 16.50 7.21 -0.92
C ILE A 55 16.26 7.06 0.57
N LEU A 56 15.04 6.73 0.96
CA LEU A 56 14.66 6.36 2.32
C LEU A 56 14.93 4.86 2.52
N SER A 57 15.75 4.52 3.50
CA SER A 57 16.00 3.14 3.90
C SER A 57 15.36 2.84 5.24
N ALA A 58 14.72 1.68 5.35
CA ALA A 58 14.29 1.07 6.61
C ALA A 58 15.15 -0.15 6.90
N ILE A 59 15.93 -0.09 7.98
CA ILE A 59 16.95 -1.10 8.33
C ILE A 59 16.69 -1.59 9.75
N SER A 60 16.54 -2.90 9.91
CA SER A 60 16.36 -3.49 11.24
C SER A 60 17.61 -3.31 12.11
N ASP A 61 17.37 -3.05 13.38
CA ASP A 61 18.41 -3.04 14.41
C ASP A 61 18.83 -4.47 14.82
N SER A 62 19.82 -4.58 15.67
CA SER A 62 20.32 -5.88 16.19
C SER A 62 19.28 -6.61 17.02
N THR A 63 18.38 -5.89 17.68
CA THR A 63 17.30 -6.44 18.52
C THR A 63 16.02 -6.74 17.74
N LYS A 64 15.96 -6.28 16.48
CA LYS A 64 14.81 -6.45 15.58
C LYS A 64 13.51 -5.91 16.17
N THR A 65 13.60 -4.75 16.80
CA THR A 65 12.45 -4.12 17.49
C THR A 65 11.33 -3.77 16.50
N GLY A 66 11.71 -3.42 15.27
CA GLY A 66 10.77 -2.92 14.27
C GLY A 66 10.42 -1.45 14.49
N SER A 67 9.75 -0.86 13.53
CA SER A 67 9.36 0.55 13.55
C SER A 67 8.32 0.84 12.47
N THR A 68 7.51 1.87 12.68
CA THR A 68 6.62 2.38 11.63
C THR A 68 6.87 3.87 11.46
N LEU A 69 7.05 4.30 10.22
CA LEU A 69 7.14 5.71 9.85
C LEU A 69 5.76 6.16 9.40
N TRP A 70 5.09 6.97 10.21
CA TRP A 70 3.74 7.46 9.97
C TRP A 70 3.75 8.81 9.29
N SER A 71 2.76 9.08 8.40
CA SER A 71 2.49 10.44 7.94
C SER A 71 1.95 11.28 9.10
N GLU A 72 2.28 12.60 9.13
CA GLU A 72 1.69 13.55 10.08
C GLU A 72 0.20 13.77 9.79
N GLU A 73 -0.14 13.89 8.53
CA GLU A 73 -1.51 14.04 8.04
C GLU A 73 -2.31 12.75 8.09
N LYS A 74 -3.62 12.89 8.28
CA LYS A 74 -4.61 11.81 8.17
C LYS A 74 -5.42 11.99 6.89
N TYR A 75 -5.66 10.88 6.20
CA TYR A 75 -6.34 10.87 4.91
C TYR A 75 -7.63 10.09 4.98
N ASN A 76 -8.66 10.57 4.27
CA ASN A 76 -9.91 9.86 4.06
C ASN A 76 -9.79 9.00 2.78
N ASP A 77 -10.22 9.53 1.65
CA ASP A 77 -10.04 8.89 0.36
C ASP A 77 -8.76 9.41 -0.30
N PHE A 78 -7.90 8.51 -0.71
CA PHE A 78 -6.60 8.87 -1.26
C PHE A 78 -6.03 7.80 -2.18
N ALA A 79 -5.11 8.22 -3.02
CA ALA A 79 -4.21 7.33 -3.74
C ALA A 79 -2.77 7.59 -3.27
N ILE A 80 -2.03 6.53 -2.99
CA ILE A 80 -0.60 6.58 -2.72
C ILE A 80 0.16 5.77 -3.76
N ARG A 81 1.25 6.33 -4.29
CA ARG A 81 2.21 5.62 -5.12
C ARG A 81 3.61 5.80 -4.57
N LEU A 82 4.37 4.72 -4.53
CA LEU A 82 5.77 4.73 -4.16
C LEU A 82 6.55 3.68 -4.97
N GLU A 83 7.86 3.87 -5.01
CA GLU A 83 8.77 2.82 -5.45
C GLU A 83 9.46 2.20 -4.24
N PHE A 84 9.57 0.87 -4.23
CA PHE A 84 10.29 0.12 -3.18
C PHE A 84 11.30 -0.83 -3.79
N LYS A 85 12.33 -1.14 -3.01
CA LYS A 85 13.37 -2.11 -3.36
C LYS A 85 13.76 -2.93 -2.15
N MET A 86 13.61 -4.24 -2.25
CA MET A 86 14.06 -5.19 -1.23
C MET A 86 15.57 -5.41 -1.38
N ILE A 87 16.35 -5.01 -0.38
CA ILE A 87 17.82 -5.00 -0.47
C ILE A 87 18.42 -6.28 0.10
N ASP A 88 18.04 -6.63 1.34
CA ASP A 88 18.63 -7.75 2.07
C ASP A 88 17.70 -8.30 3.13
N GLY A 89 17.95 -9.57 3.49
CA GLY A 89 17.20 -10.29 4.51
C GLY A 89 15.83 -10.79 4.03
N ILE A 90 14.99 -11.16 5.00
CA ILE A 90 13.60 -11.55 4.75
C ILE A 90 12.73 -10.31 4.91
N VAL A 91 12.50 -9.60 3.82
CA VAL A 91 11.65 -8.42 3.85
C VAL A 91 10.21 -8.82 4.15
N ASP A 92 9.71 -8.35 5.29
CA ASP A 92 8.33 -8.44 5.74
C ASP A 92 7.93 -7.00 6.10
N SER A 93 7.30 -6.31 5.18
CA SER A 93 7.01 -4.87 5.23
C SER A 93 5.63 -4.61 4.67
N GLY A 94 5.24 -3.35 4.61
CA GLY A 94 3.97 -2.96 4.00
C GLY A 94 3.63 -1.51 4.20
N ILE A 95 2.52 -1.11 3.60
CA ILE A 95 1.94 0.22 3.72
C ILE A 95 0.64 0.10 4.52
N PHE A 96 0.59 0.66 5.72
CA PHE A 96 -0.65 0.79 6.47
C PHE A 96 -1.57 1.83 5.84
N MET A 97 -2.81 1.43 5.60
CA MET A 97 -3.86 2.29 5.10
C MET A 97 -4.69 2.83 6.28
N ARG A 98 -4.62 4.12 6.57
CA ARG A 98 -5.42 4.80 7.62
C ARG A 98 -5.13 4.32 9.04
N GLY A 99 -3.85 4.13 9.40
CA GLY A 99 -3.38 3.79 10.74
C GLY A 99 -3.30 2.30 11.02
N GLU A 100 -2.79 1.97 12.22
CA GLU A 100 -2.65 0.59 12.70
C GLU A 100 -3.83 0.27 13.61
N SER A 101 -4.67 -0.66 13.20
CA SER A 101 -5.71 -1.25 14.03
C SER A 101 -6.02 -2.66 13.56
N SER A 102 -6.73 -3.41 14.42
CA SER A 102 -7.15 -4.77 14.08
C SER A 102 -8.13 -4.87 12.89
N GLU A 103 -8.70 -3.74 12.46
CA GLU A 103 -9.70 -3.61 11.41
C GLU A 103 -9.17 -2.85 10.19
N ASN A 104 -7.89 -2.43 10.19
CA ASN A 104 -7.31 -1.71 9.06
C ASN A 104 -6.57 -2.63 8.11
N VAL A 105 -6.48 -2.18 6.86
CA VAL A 105 -5.72 -2.85 5.82
C VAL A 105 -4.29 -2.34 5.83
N GLN A 106 -3.35 -3.27 5.77
CA GLN A 106 -1.98 -3.06 5.35
C GLN A 106 -1.80 -3.72 3.98
N ILE A 107 -1.23 -3.03 3.02
CA ILE A 107 -0.81 -3.66 1.77
C ILE A 107 0.61 -4.17 1.95
N GLN A 108 0.75 -5.49 1.88
CA GLN A 108 2.00 -6.21 2.15
C GLN A 108 3.08 -5.89 1.11
N ILE A 109 4.33 -5.88 1.54
CA ILE A 109 5.53 -5.89 0.70
C ILE A 109 6.45 -6.99 1.22
N GLY A 110 6.70 -8.01 0.39
CA GLY A 110 7.62 -9.11 0.66
C GLY A 110 6.98 -10.31 1.35
N ILE A 111 7.81 -11.04 2.10
CA ILE A 111 7.48 -12.36 2.65
C ILE A 111 6.62 -12.23 3.90
N SER A 112 5.43 -12.80 3.87
CA SER A 112 4.57 -12.91 5.05
C SER A 112 5.22 -13.74 6.15
N GLY A 113 5.28 -13.20 7.36
CA GLY A 113 5.78 -13.91 8.54
C GLY A 113 4.94 -15.14 8.91
N SER A 114 3.64 -15.13 8.66
CA SER A 114 2.73 -16.23 8.95
C SER A 114 2.68 -17.28 7.84
N LEU A 115 2.58 -16.87 6.57
CA LEU A 115 2.44 -17.77 5.43
C LEU A 115 3.78 -18.25 4.84
N LYS A 116 4.90 -17.65 5.22
CA LYS A 116 6.27 -17.98 4.79
C LYS A 116 6.48 -17.92 3.26
N ARG A 117 5.70 -17.08 2.57
CA ARG A 117 5.79 -16.84 1.14
C ARG A 117 5.55 -15.37 0.81
N ASP A 118 5.91 -14.97 -0.39
CA ASP A 118 5.69 -13.60 -0.87
C ASP A 118 4.19 -13.30 -0.96
N MET A 119 3.80 -12.20 -0.36
CA MET A 119 2.42 -11.69 -0.33
C MET A 119 2.34 -10.24 -0.79
N THR A 120 3.36 -9.78 -1.52
CA THR A 120 3.43 -8.40 -2.04
C THR A 120 2.12 -8.02 -2.74
N ALA A 121 1.65 -6.81 -2.48
CA ALA A 121 0.40 -6.23 -2.96
C ALA A 121 -0.89 -6.85 -2.39
N SER A 122 -0.81 -7.90 -1.57
CA SER A 122 -1.98 -8.51 -0.91
C SER A 122 -2.38 -7.72 0.33
N PRO A 123 -3.70 -7.66 0.67
CA PRO A 123 -4.17 -7.00 1.87
C PRO A 123 -3.96 -7.89 3.09
N TYR A 124 -3.31 -7.36 4.11
CA TYR A 124 -3.26 -7.96 5.44
C TYR A 124 -4.19 -7.20 6.38
N VAL A 125 -5.01 -7.93 7.12
CA VAL A 125 -5.91 -7.39 8.16
C VAL A 125 -5.61 -8.16 9.46
N PRO A 126 -5.16 -7.52 10.55
CA PRO A 126 -4.67 -8.23 11.74
C PRO A 126 -5.61 -9.31 12.29
N LYS A 127 -6.93 -9.08 12.32
CA LYS A 127 -7.91 -10.08 12.77
C LYS A 127 -8.22 -11.19 11.76
N LYS A 128 -7.84 -11.03 10.49
CA LYS A 128 -8.25 -11.92 9.40
C LYS A 128 -7.06 -12.56 8.67
N GLY A 129 -5.84 -12.05 8.92
CA GLY A 129 -4.67 -12.42 8.12
C GLY A 129 -4.78 -11.87 6.69
N TYR A 130 -4.62 -12.74 5.70
CA TYR A 130 -4.76 -12.39 4.28
C TYR A 130 -6.13 -12.88 3.77
N PRO A 131 -7.18 -12.03 3.77
CA PRO A 131 -8.53 -12.44 3.35
C PRO A 131 -8.64 -12.79 1.87
N ILE A 132 -7.76 -12.21 1.06
CA ILE A 132 -7.58 -12.50 -0.36
C ILE A 132 -6.11 -12.30 -0.71
N GLU A 133 -5.65 -12.91 -1.78
CA GLU A 133 -4.30 -12.67 -2.33
C GLU A 133 -4.41 -11.79 -3.57
N ALA A 134 -3.38 -10.97 -3.80
CA ALA A 134 -3.17 -10.37 -5.11
C ALA A 134 -3.06 -11.46 -6.18
N LEU A 135 -3.25 -11.11 -7.46
CA LEU A 135 -3.21 -12.08 -8.55
C LEU A 135 -2.04 -13.04 -8.40
N LYS A 136 -2.30 -14.36 -8.57
CA LYS A 136 -1.33 -15.43 -8.29
C LYS A 136 -0.01 -15.28 -9.05
N ASP A 137 -0.06 -14.70 -10.25
CA ASP A 137 1.11 -14.51 -11.11
C ASP A 137 1.85 -13.19 -10.84
N HIS A 138 1.54 -12.50 -9.71
CA HIS A 138 2.22 -11.26 -9.34
C HIS A 138 3.71 -11.45 -9.02
N THR A 139 4.15 -12.65 -8.69
CA THR A 139 5.56 -12.96 -8.44
C THR A 139 6.43 -12.74 -9.67
N ASP A 140 5.89 -12.96 -10.86
CA ASP A 140 6.59 -12.70 -12.12
C ASP A 140 6.71 -11.21 -12.45
N LEU A 141 5.81 -10.40 -11.83
CA LEU A 141 5.86 -8.94 -11.95
C LEU A 141 6.88 -8.32 -11.00
N LEU A 142 7.22 -9.00 -9.90
CA LEU A 142 8.11 -8.49 -8.87
C LEU A 142 9.56 -8.58 -9.33
N LYS A 143 10.19 -7.42 -9.48
CA LYS A 143 11.61 -7.31 -9.83
C LYS A 143 12.45 -7.55 -8.58
N GLN A 144 13.01 -8.72 -8.46
CA GLN A 144 13.88 -9.08 -7.34
C GLN A 144 15.12 -8.17 -7.28
N LYS A 145 15.40 -7.60 -6.10
CA LYS A 145 16.54 -6.69 -5.87
C LYS A 145 16.58 -5.47 -6.80
N ASP A 146 15.45 -5.09 -7.39
CA ASP A 146 15.32 -3.88 -8.20
C ASP A 146 14.08 -3.08 -7.77
N TRP A 147 13.92 -1.89 -8.35
CA TRP A 147 12.82 -0.99 -8.03
C TRP A 147 11.49 -1.50 -8.58
N ASN A 148 10.50 -1.58 -7.69
CA ASN A 148 9.12 -1.90 -8.00
C ASN A 148 8.24 -0.70 -7.67
N SER A 149 7.23 -0.44 -8.50
CA SER A 149 6.21 0.57 -8.24
C SER A 149 4.98 -0.08 -7.63
N LEU A 150 4.51 0.46 -6.52
CA LEU A 150 3.26 0.08 -5.87
C LEU A 150 2.35 1.30 -5.78
N GLU A 151 1.13 1.18 -6.33
CA GLU A 151 0.10 2.21 -6.23
C GLU A 151 -1.13 1.62 -5.56
N VAL A 152 -1.69 2.33 -4.60
CA VAL A 152 -2.89 1.91 -3.84
C VAL A 152 -3.89 3.05 -3.83
N HIS A 153 -5.12 2.78 -4.23
CA HIS A 153 -6.24 3.68 -4.01
C HIS A 153 -7.08 3.16 -2.87
N ALA A 154 -7.28 3.97 -1.84
CA ALA A 154 -8.17 3.71 -0.71
C ALA A 154 -9.37 4.65 -0.81
N ILE A 155 -10.51 4.14 -1.27
CA ILE A 155 -11.74 4.90 -1.51
C ILE A 155 -12.85 4.28 -0.66
N ALA A 156 -13.38 5.05 0.28
CA ALA A 156 -14.26 4.51 1.34
C ALA A 156 -13.61 3.26 1.97
N ASN A 157 -14.26 2.12 1.93
CA ASN A 157 -13.75 0.85 2.45
C ASN A 157 -13.15 -0.06 1.36
N HIS A 158 -12.86 0.48 0.18
CA HIS A 158 -12.38 -0.24 -0.99
C HIS A 158 -10.90 0.07 -1.27
N TYR A 159 -10.15 -0.95 -1.68
CA TYR A 159 -8.70 -0.88 -1.94
C TYR A 159 -8.39 -1.48 -3.30
N TYR A 160 -7.86 -0.66 -4.20
CA TYR A 160 -7.35 -1.08 -5.50
C TYR A 160 -5.85 -1.01 -5.49
N VAL A 161 -5.15 -2.03 -5.99
CA VAL A 161 -3.69 -2.07 -5.98
C VAL A 161 -3.13 -2.40 -7.35
N TRP A 162 -2.10 -1.64 -7.74
CA TRP A 162 -1.29 -1.89 -8.92
C TRP A 162 0.15 -2.15 -8.52
N LEU A 163 0.73 -3.21 -9.06
CA LEU A 163 2.15 -3.55 -8.94
C LEU A 163 2.80 -3.44 -10.32
N ASN A 164 3.84 -2.61 -10.44
CA ASN A 164 4.54 -2.35 -11.69
C ASN A 164 3.62 -2.00 -12.89
N GLY A 165 2.54 -1.27 -12.62
CA GLY A 165 1.57 -0.82 -13.62
C GLY A 165 0.42 -1.77 -13.89
N LEU A 166 0.45 -3.01 -13.40
CA LEU A 166 -0.65 -3.97 -13.55
C LEU A 166 -1.57 -3.94 -12.32
N ALA A 167 -2.89 -3.88 -12.54
CA ALA A 167 -3.89 -4.05 -11.50
C ALA A 167 -3.86 -5.48 -10.97
N VAL A 168 -3.58 -5.64 -9.67
CA VAL A 168 -3.38 -6.95 -9.04
C VAL A 168 -4.34 -7.25 -7.91
N LEU A 169 -5.05 -6.22 -7.40
CA LEU A 169 -6.00 -6.39 -6.30
C LEU A 169 -7.18 -5.43 -6.42
N ASP A 170 -8.34 -5.96 -6.11
CA ASP A 170 -9.61 -5.28 -5.86
C ASP A 170 -10.23 -5.90 -4.60
N TYR A 171 -10.26 -5.15 -3.49
CA TYR A 171 -10.67 -5.67 -2.19
C TYR A 171 -11.46 -4.65 -1.38
N SER A 172 -12.50 -5.11 -0.67
CA SER A 172 -13.28 -4.30 0.27
C SER A 172 -13.25 -4.87 1.68
N LEU A 173 -13.07 -4.00 2.68
CA LEU A 173 -13.17 -4.36 4.10
C LEU A 173 -14.34 -3.62 4.76
N LYS A 174 -15.43 -4.34 5.06
CA LYS A 174 -16.70 -3.78 5.50
C LYS A 174 -16.62 -2.75 6.65
N ASN A 175 -15.75 -2.98 7.63
CA ASN A 175 -15.63 -2.14 8.82
C ASN A 175 -14.27 -1.42 8.89
N ALA A 176 -13.66 -1.12 7.74
CA ALA A 176 -12.40 -0.38 7.72
C ALA A 176 -12.57 1.02 8.33
N ASN A 177 -11.53 1.51 9.02
CA ASN A 177 -11.47 2.94 9.32
C ASN A 177 -11.42 3.74 8.02
N LEU A 178 -12.19 4.82 7.98
CA LEU A 178 -12.29 5.66 6.79
C LEU A 178 -11.34 6.88 6.83
N ILE A 179 -10.65 7.10 7.95
CA ILE A 179 -9.69 8.19 8.11
C ILE A 179 -8.54 7.76 9.00
N GLY A 180 -7.31 8.13 8.64
CA GLY A 180 -6.12 7.88 9.44
C GLY A 180 -4.83 8.14 8.66
N PRO A 181 -3.67 8.06 9.34
CA PRO A 181 -2.38 8.25 8.68
C PRO A 181 -2.01 7.05 7.80
N VAL A 182 -1.12 7.28 6.87
CA VAL A 182 -0.42 6.24 6.11
C VAL A 182 0.88 5.89 6.83
N GLY A 183 1.26 4.61 6.87
CA GLY A 183 2.49 4.18 7.54
C GLY A 183 3.33 3.23 6.71
N LEU A 184 4.64 3.41 6.73
CA LEU A 184 5.60 2.45 6.18
C LEU A 184 6.10 1.56 7.32
N GLN A 185 6.08 0.24 7.12
CA GLN A 185 6.43 -0.71 8.16
C GLN A 185 7.87 -1.23 8.02
N LEU A 186 8.57 -1.28 9.13
CA LEU A 186 9.72 -2.15 9.38
C LEU A 186 9.29 -3.21 10.40
N HIS A 187 8.97 -4.43 9.93
CA HIS A 187 8.35 -5.45 10.79
C HIS A 187 9.28 -5.93 11.91
N PRO A 188 8.79 -6.04 13.17
CA PRO A 188 9.59 -6.58 14.27
C PRO A 188 9.94 -8.05 14.06
N GLY A 189 11.03 -8.51 14.68
CA GLY A 189 11.47 -9.91 14.64
C GLY A 189 12.13 -10.33 13.31
N LYS A 190 12.36 -9.41 12.39
CA LYS A 190 13.00 -9.65 11.08
C LYS A 190 14.33 -8.94 10.97
N THR A 191 15.29 -9.60 10.33
CA THR A 191 16.48 -8.93 9.79
C THR A 191 16.17 -8.58 8.35
N MET A 192 16.05 -7.29 8.05
CA MET A 192 15.73 -6.84 6.71
C MET A 192 16.23 -5.43 6.43
N ASN A 193 16.38 -5.14 5.15
CA ASN A 193 16.64 -3.82 4.60
C ASN A 193 15.74 -3.60 3.39
N ILE A 194 14.91 -2.57 3.46
CA ILE A 194 14.03 -2.15 2.36
C ILE A 194 14.24 -0.65 2.11
N GLN A 195 14.18 -0.26 0.84
CA GLN A 195 14.34 1.12 0.40
C GLN A 195 13.08 1.63 -0.29
N PHE A 196 12.83 2.93 -0.13
CA PHE A 196 11.71 3.64 -0.74
C PHE A 196 12.16 4.94 -1.40
N LYS A 197 11.49 5.34 -2.47
CA LYS A 197 11.64 6.63 -3.15
C LYS A 197 10.38 6.98 -3.94
N ASN A 198 10.35 8.18 -4.53
CA ASN A 198 9.26 8.62 -5.42
C ASN A 198 7.88 8.40 -4.81
N MET A 199 7.70 8.88 -3.55
CA MET A 199 6.46 8.72 -2.82
C MET A 199 5.53 9.91 -3.05
N PHE A 200 4.36 9.61 -3.59
CA PHE A 200 3.29 10.57 -3.90
C PHE A 200 2.01 10.13 -3.21
N LEU A 201 1.25 11.08 -2.69
CA LEU A 201 -0.08 10.87 -2.13
C LEU A 201 -1.00 11.98 -2.59
N LYS A 202 -2.14 11.59 -3.14
CA LYS A 202 -3.17 12.48 -3.66
C LYS A 202 -4.49 12.18 -2.95
N THR A 203 -5.11 13.20 -2.36
CA THR A 203 -6.48 13.11 -1.85
C THR A 203 -7.48 13.03 -3.01
N LEU A 204 -8.54 12.24 -2.85
CA LEU A 204 -9.55 11.95 -3.86
C LEU A 204 -10.92 12.53 -3.48
#